data_d68ff4bb6eea296277d3698d6af29d3d
#
_entry.id   d68ff4bb6eea296277d3698d6af29d3d
#
_cell.length_a   1.000
_cell.length_b   1.000
_cell.length_c   1.000
_cell.angle_alpha   90.00
_cell.angle_beta   90.00
_cell.angle_gamma   90.00
#
_symmetry.space_group_name_H-M   'P 1'
#
loop_
_entity.id
_entity.type
_entity.pdbx_description
1 polymer ?
#
loop_
_entity_poly.entity_id
_entity_poly.type
_entity_poly.pdbx_seq_one_letter_code
_entity_poly.pdbx_strand_id
1 'polypeptide(L)'
;MPIVFAAPGASPDDIAGIRRPRRMTWTGFDGSVWPLTRPQAENPRLAPGVQGLHMPRMDVQKSSSPLVAGVELMGYSLPEREVYWPLLFRASTIDEWEADHAAFFDSFHPVETGVWTVGEGRAARTLPLTGRFDGAYSFANDPFITGWAKIGITLEAPRPLWRGRPVAQEFGADEGQDFIPPTGAPDFYVSPSATFQSAEISNPGNEPAYLVWTVQGPASEVQLGVGGAIIEVPFPIPEGSTLIIDTDPAGQYATLDGIDVTRELGFQMFAPVPARGTSPLVISAAGAGRVRAELVPLYWRAF
;
A
#
# COMPACT_ATOMS: atom_id res chain seq x y z
N MET A 1 -27.22 26.17 10.40
CA MET A 1 -27.15 24.80 10.98
C MET A 1 -28.06 23.94 10.08
N PRO A 2 -27.56 22.95 9.34
CA PRO A 2 -28.43 22.11 8.53
C PRO A 2 -29.29 21.24 9.46
N ILE A 3 -30.60 21.27 9.24
CA ILE A 3 -31.55 20.40 9.94
C ILE A 3 -31.44 19.02 9.27
N VAL A 4 -30.97 18.03 10.01
CA VAL A 4 -30.93 16.62 9.55
C VAL A 4 -32.23 15.98 10.00
N PHE A 5 -33.07 15.59 9.06
CA PHE A 5 -34.25 14.76 9.35
C PHE A 5 -33.81 13.31 9.39
N ALA A 6 -33.86 12.71 10.59
CA ALA A 6 -33.71 11.26 10.74
C ALA A 6 -35.01 10.58 10.31
N ALA A 7 -34.89 9.41 9.66
CA ALA A 7 -36.07 8.58 9.40
C ALA A 7 -36.70 8.13 10.73
N PRO A 8 -38.04 8.02 10.81
CA PRO A 8 -38.72 7.55 12.00
C PRO A 8 -38.17 6.16 12.40
N GLY A 9 -37.60 6.05 13.59
CA GLY A 9 -37.00 4.81 14.11
C GLY A 9 -35.48 4.73 14.04
N ALA A 10 -34.79 5.73 13.51
CA ALA A 10 -33.32 5.79 13.57
C ALA A 10 -32.86 6.01 15.02
N SER A 11 -31.98 5.15 15.50
CA SER A 11 -31.36 5.30 16.82
C SER A 11 -30.31 6.43 16.81
N PRO A 12 -29.99 7.03 17.98
CA PRO A 12 -28.85 7.94 18.07
C PRO A 12 -27.53 7.35 17.54
N ASP A 13 -27.36 6.03 17.61
CA ASP A 13 -26.20 5.32 17.11
C ASP A 13 -26.15 5.25 15.58
N ASP A 14 -27.30 5.19 14.91
CA ASP A 14 -27.39 5.26 13.45
C ASP A 14 -26.93 6.63 12.95
N ILE A 15 -27.30 7.72 13.65
CA ILE A 15 -26.86 9.07 13.35
C ILE A 15 -25.39 9.28 13.71
N ALA A 16 -24.90 8.70 14.80
CA ALA A 16 -23.50 8.72 15.19
C ALA A 16 -22.62 7.93 14.21
N GLY A 17 -23.14 6.85 13.62
CA GLY A 17 -22.48 6.08 12.58
C GLY A 17 -22.19 6.88 11.32
N ILE A 18 -23.06 7.83 10.96
CA ILE A 18 -22.92 8.71 9.78
C ILE A 18 -21.86 9.80 9.99
N ARG A 19 -21.54 10.17 11.24
CA ARG A 19 -20.65 11.29 11.60
C ARG A 19 -19.39 10.88 12.35
N ARG A 20 -18.99 9.61 12.31
CA ARG A 20 -17.75 9.19 12.92
C ARG A 20 -16.56 9.84 12.22
N PRO A 21 -15.66 10.52 12.94
CA PRO A 21 -14.43 11.01 12.36
C PRO A 21 -13.66 9.79 11.81
N ARG A 22 -13.13 9.95 10.58
CA ARG A 22 -12.31 8.89 10.00
C ARG A 22 -11.05 8.73 10.84
N ARG A 23 -10.75 7.50 11.26
CA ARG A 23 -9.54 7.22 12.04
C ARG A 23 -8.31 7.55 11.20
N MET A 24 -7.39 8.28 11.78
CA MET A 24 -6.07 8.59 11.22
C MET A 24 -5.02 8.30 12.26
N THR A 25 -3.95 7.62 11.84
CA THR A 25 -2.87 7.19 12.72
C THR A 25 -1.54 7.47 12.03
N TRP A 26 -0.59 8.01 12.73
CA TRP A 26 0.80 8.10 12.34
C TRP A 26 1.57 6.96 13.00
N THR A 27 2.35 6.23 12.23
CA THR A 27 3.36 5.30 12.73
C THR A 27 4.72 5.87 12.34
N GLY A 28 5.51 6.27 13.32
CA GLY A 28 6.84 6.82 13.10
C GLY A 28 7.80 5.82 12.46
N PHE A 29 8.94 6.31 11.98
CA PHE A 29 10.01 5.46 11.46
C PHE A 29 10.57 4.51 12.53
N ASP A 30 10.47 4.93 13.80
CA ASP A 30 10.86 4.18 15.02
C ASP A 30 9.83 3.13 15.46
N GLY A 31 8.69 3.03 14.75
CA GLY A 31 7.58 2.15 15.08
C GLY A 31 6.62 2.70 16.14
N SER A 32 6.83 3.91 16.67
CA SER A 32 5.89 4.57 17.57
C SER A 32 4.55 4.84 16.89
N VAL A 33 3.43 4.67 17.61
CA VAL A 33 2.08 4.76 17.05
C VAL A 33 1.32 5.91 17.70
N TRP A 34 0.89 6.86 16.88
CA TRP A 34 0.22 8.09 17.27
C TRP A 34 -1.18 8.17 16.66
N PRO A 35 -2.25 7.93 17.43
CA PRO A 35 -3.61 8.25 16.99
C PRO A 35 -3.76 9.75 16.79
N LEU A 36 -4.20 10.17 15.61
CA LEU A 36 -4.31 11.59 15.25
C LEU A 36 -5.75 12.13 15.28
N THR A 37 -6.74 11.24 15.42
CA THR A 37 -8.17 11.61 15.42
C THR A 37 -8.91 11.01 16.61
N ARG A 38 -9.94 11.74 17.09
CA ARG A 38 -10.80 11.26 18.18
C ARG A 38 -11.57 10.00 17.78
N PRO A 39 -11.94 9.15 18.73
CA PRO A 39 -11.80 9.31 20.19
C PRO A 39 -10.44 8.94 20.77
N GLN A 40 -9.52 8.32 19.99
CA GLN A 40 -8.26 7.77 20.49
C GLN A 40 -7.14 8.83 20.64
N ALA A 41 -7.21 9.91 19.85
CA ALA A 41 -6.17 10.94 19.91
C ALA A 41 -6.32 11.80 21.17
N GLU A 42 -5.33 11.73 22.01
CA GLU A 42 -5.18 12.61 23.19
C GLU A 42 -4.25 13.77 22.84
N ASN A 43 -3.01 13.48 22.44
CA ASN A 43 -1.98 14.46 22.14
C ASN A 43 -0.87 13.85 21.24
N PRO A 44 -0.53 14.42 20.07
CA PRO A 44 -1.23 15.48 19.37
C PRO A 44 -2.50 15.00 18.67
N ARG A 45 -3.35 15.92 18.26
CA ARG A 45 -4.50 15.60 17.39
C ARG A 45 -4.57 16.53 16.18
N LEU A 46 -5.08 16.02 15.08
CA LEU A 46 -5.33 16.82 13.90
C LEU A 46 -6.48 17.81 14.11
N ALA A 47 -6.22 19.06 13.78
CA ALA A 47 -7.23 20.11 13.66
C ALA A 47 -7.78 20.14 12.22
N PRO A 48 -8.90 20.85 11.96
CA PRO A 48 -9.39 21.08 10.61
C PRO A 48 -8.35 21.73 9.70
N GLY A 49 -8.31 21.32 8.42
CA GLY A 49 -7.38 21.87 7.42
C GLY A 49 -6.29 20.90 6.98
N VAL A 50 -6.41 19.61 7.31
CA VAL A 50 -5.52 18.55 6.82
C VAL A 50 -5.54 18.50 5.30
N GLN A 51 -4.36 18.48 4.67
CA GLN A 51 -4.17 18.36 3.23
C GLN A 51 -3.46 17.04 2.87
N GLY A 52 -3.53 16.65 1.59
CA GLY A 52 -2.94 15.39 1.10
C GLY A 52 -3.91 14.21 1.02
N LEU A 53 -5.13 14.33 1.52
CA LEU A 53 -6.14 13.25 1.50
C LEU A 53 -6.81 13.04 0.14
N HIS A 54 -6.83 14.05 -0.71
CA HIS A 54 -7.53 14.04 -1.98
C HIS A 54 -6.61 13.73 -3.16
N MET A 55 -6.97 14.15 -4.38
CA MET A 55 -6.19 13.91 -5.60
C MET A 55 -4.75 14.41 -5.47
N PRO A 56 -3.75 13.67 -5.97
CA PRO A 56 -2.41 14.18 -6.07
C PRO A 56 -2.32 15.29 -7.12
N ARG A 57 -1.28 16.08 -7.08
CA ARG A 57 -0.92 16.94 -8.21
C ARG A 57 -0.60 16.05 -9.41
N MET A 58 -1.10 16.44 -10.59
CA MET A 58 -0.88 15.75 -11.84
C MET A 58 -0.30 16.75 -12.84
N ASP A 59 0.90 16.50 -13.31
CA ASP A 59 1.54 17.31 -14.35
C ASP A 59 1.24 16.70 -15.71
N VAL A 60 0.30 17.31 -16.44
CA VAL A 60 -0.19 16.78 -17.73
C VAL A 60 0.72 17.23 -18.85
N GLN A 61 1.22 16.28 -19.62
CA GLN A 61 2.01 16.53 -20.84
C GLN A 61 1.08 16.77 -22.02
N LYS A 62 1.33 17.86 -22.74
CA LYS A 62 0.50 18.31 -23.87
C LYS A 62 1.36 18.53 -25.10
N SER A 63 0.84 18.14 -26.25
CA SER A 63 1.39 18.48 -27.58
C SER A 63 0.48 19.46 -28.29
N SER A 64 1.04 20.41 -29.00
CA SER A 64 0.28 21.35 -29.83
C SER A 64 0.94 21.50 -31.19
N SER A 65 0.12 21.70 -32.22
CA SER A 65 0.56 21.98 -33.59
C SER A 65 -0.12 23.27 -34.10
N PRO A 66 0.59 24.16 -34.82
CA PRO A 66 -0.02 25.34 -35.37
C PRO A 66 -1.13 25.08 -36.41
N LEU A 67 -1.17 23.86 -36.96
CA LEU A 67 -2.14 23.45 -37.97
C LEU A 67 -3.40 22.78 -37.40
N VAL A 68 -3.39 22.48 -36.09
CA VAL A 68 -4.50 21.79 -35.43
C VAL A 68 -4.98 22.65 -34.27
N ALA A 69 -6.27 22.95 -34.24
CA ALA A 69 -6.86 23.71 -33.15
C ALA A 69 -6.89 22.84 -31.86
N GLY A 70 -6.39 23.43 -30.76
CA GLY A 70 -6.38 22.76 -29.47
C GLY A 70 -5.04 22.14 -29.09
N VAL A 71 -5.07 21.21 -28.11
CA VAL A 71 -3.91 20.47 -27.62
C VAL A 71 -4.24 18.98 -27.50
N GLU A 72 -3.29 18.14 -27.81
CA GLU A 72 -3.39 16.70 -27.59
C GLU A 72 -2.76 16.34 -26.24
N LEU A 73 -3.45 15.51 -25.47
CA LEU A 73 -2.96 15.04 -24.16
C LEU A 73 -2.09 13.80 -24.40
N MET A 74 -0.79 13.89 -24.06
CA MET A 74 0.17 12.82 -24.29
C MET A 74 0.34 11.88 -23.11
N GLY A 75 0.05 12.38 -21.89
CA GLY A 75 0.18 11.62 -20.64
C GLY A 75 0.21 12.53 -19.44
N TYR A 76 0.53 11.96 -18.30
CA TYR A 76 0.72 12.69 -17.05
C TYR A 76 1.82 12.05 -16.21
N SER A 77 2.40 12.85 -15.33
CA SER A 77 3.30 12.39 -14.27
C SER A 77 2.75 12.80 -12.90
N LEU A 78 3.12 12.05 -11.89
CA LEU A 78 2.72 12.27 -10.51
C LEU A 78 3.98 12.66 -9.72
N PRO A 79 4.22 13.95 -9.46
CA PRO A 79 5.30 14.37 -8.57
C PRO A 79 5.02 13.94 -7.13
N GLU A 80 6.00 14.17 -6.25
CA GLU A 80 5.84 13.97 -4.83
C GLU A 80 4.58 14.68 -4.31
N ARG A 81 3.96 14.11 -3.27
CA ARG A 81 2.77 14.68 -2.65
C ARG A 81 3.14 15.46 -1.41
N GLU A 82 2.79 16.72 -1.38
CA GLU A 82 2.81 17.51 -0.17
C GLU A 82 1.60 17.18 0.71
N VAL A 83 1.86 17.04 2.00
CA VAL A 83 0.87 16.77 3.04
C VAL A 83 1.03 17.82 4.14
N TYR A 84 -0.07 18.45 4.52
CA TYR A 84 -0.07 19.43 5.61
C TYR A 84 -0.93 18.94 6.77
N TRP A 85 -0.33 18.93 7.98
CA TRP A 85 -1.02 18.59 9.20
C TRP A 85 -1.08 19.78 10.16
N PRO A 86 -2.27 20.35 10.39
CA PRO A 86 -2.51 21.26 11.51
C PRO A 86 -2.67 20.43 12.79
N LEU A 87 -1.65 20.40 13.62
CA LEU A 87 -1.63 19.66 14.88
C LEU A 87 -2.04 20.55 16.03
N LEU A 88 -2.78 19.99 16.97
CA LEU A 88 -3.10 20.61 18.24
C LEU A 88 -2.49 19.78 19.36
N PHE A 89 -1.53 20.35 20.07
CA PHE A 89 -0.97 19.83 21.30
C PHE A 89 -1.67 20.50 22.49
N ARG A 90 -2.02 19.72 23.50
CA ARG A 90 -2.62 20.20 24.73
C ARG A 90 -2.26 19.26 25.87
N ALA A 91 -1.67 19.79 26.92
CA ALA A 91 -1.30 19.06 28.11
C ALA A 91 -1.77 19.79 29.38
N SER A 92 -1.80 19.08 30.49
CA SER A 92 -2.21 19.62 31.79
C SER A 92 -1.03 20.29 32.52
N THR A 93 0.20 19.90 32.19
CA THR A 93 1.43 20.44 32.72
C THR A 93 2.42 20.78 31.62
N ILE A 94 3.40 21.61 31.91
CA ILE A 94 4.46 21.98 30.97
C ILE A 94 5.32 20.76 30.64
N ASP A 95 5.72 20.01 31.66
CA ASP A 95 6.56 18.81 31.49
C ASP A 95 5.91 17.76 30.60
N GLU A 96 4.59 17.53 30.75
CA GLU A 96 3.80 16.65 29.88
C GLU A 96 3.78 17.18 28.45
N TRP A 97 3.59 18.49 28.26
CA TRP A 97 3.57 19.11 26.95
C TRP A 97 4.92 18.96 26.22
N GLU A 98 6.03 19.23 26.94
CA GLU A 98 7.37 19.09 26.37
C GLU A 98 7.69 17.64 26.01
N ALA A 99 7.33 16.68 26.88
CA ALA A 99 7.56 15.27 26.65
C ALA A 99 6.78 14.75 25.42
N ASP A 100 5.48 15.07 25.33
CA ASP A 100 4.63 14.65 24.21
C ASP A 100 5.08 15.29 22.90
N HIS A 101 5.45 16.60 22.95
CA HIS A 101 5.94 17.31 21.79
C HIS A 101 7.26 16.71 21.29
N ALA A 102 8.24 16.50 22.17
CA ALA A 102 9.51 15.90 21.81
C ALA A 102 9.33 14.48 21.23
N ALA A 103 8.62 13.61 21.94
CA ALA A 103 8.39 12.23 21.52
C ALA A 103 7.67 12.14 20.16
N PHE A 104 6.70 13.05 19.89
CA PHE A 104 6.04 13.08 18.60
C PHE A 104 6.98 13.49 17.47
N PHE A 105 7.77 14.57 17.65
CA PHE A 105 8.68 15.03 16.61
C PHE A 105 9.87 14.10 16.40
N ASP A 106 10.31 13.39 17.45
CA ASP A 106 11.34 12.34 17.34
C ASP A 106 10.89 11.13 16.52
N SER A 107 9.57 10.97 16.31
CA SER A 107 9.03 9.92 15.44
C SER A 107 9.22 10.18 13.92
N PHE A 108 9.76 11.34 13.55
CA PHE A 108 10.06 11.70 12.16
C PHE A 108 11.56 11.60 11.88
N HIS A 109 11.85 11.13 10.66
CA HIS A 109 13.22 11.10 10.15
C HIS A 109 13.29 11.75 8.76
N PRO A 110 14.38 12.46 8.41
CA PRO A 110 14.46 13.16 7.11
C PRO A 110 14.57 12.23 5.90
N VAL A 111 15.00 10.99 6.10
CA VAL A 111 15.20 10.00 5.01
C VAL A 111 14.30 8.79 5.20
N GLU A 112 14.19 8.26 6.42
CA GLU A 112 13.35 7.11 6.71
C GLU A 112 11.88 7.51 6.78
N THR A 113 11.03 6.70 6.16
CA THR A 113 9.59 7.00 6.11
C THR A 113 8.86 6.41 7.30
N GLY A 114 8.03 7.23 7.93
CA GLY A 114 6.92 6.71 8.73
C GLY A 114 5.69 6.47 7.83
N VAL A 115 4.59 6.01 8.42
CA VAL A 115 3.39 5.62 7.70
C VAL A 115 2.15 6.34 8.23
N TRP A 116 1.50 7.10 7.38
CA TRP A 116 0.19 7.67 7.67
C TRP A 116 -0.92 6.71 7.24
N THR A 117 -1.72 6.25 8.18
CA THR A 117 -2.86 5.37 7.94
C THR A 117 -4.17 6.13 8.07
N VAL A 118 -5.05 6.00 7.08
CA VAL A 118 -6.38 6.61 7.05
C VAL A 118 -7.44 5.53 6.85
N GLY A 119 -8.39 5.46 7.77
CA GLY A 119 -9.44 4.44 7.77
C GLY A 119 -9.09 3.22 8.63
N GLU A 120 -9.94 2.20 8.56
CA GLU A 120 -9.85 0.98 9.33
C GLU A 120 -10.18 -0.26 8.49
N GLY A 121 -9.64 -1.40 8.89
CA GLY A 121 -9.94 -2.69 8.28
C GLY A 121 -9.58 -2.73 6.78
N ARG A 122 -10.50 -3.25 5.96
CA ARG A 122 -10.28 -3.39 4.52
C ARG A 122 -10.25 -2.06 3.75
N ALA A 123 -10.85 -1.01 4.31
CA ALA A 123 -10.89 0.32 3.71
C ALA A 123 -9.72 1.21 4.14
N ALA A 124 -8.82 0.73 4.99
CA ALA A 124 -7.64 1.45 5.39
C ALA A 124 -6.70 1.66 4.20
N ARG A 125 -6.16 2.88 4.10
CA ARG A 125 -5.11 3.21 3.15
C ARG A 125 -3.93 3.82 3.87
N THR A 126 -2.75 3.56 3.38
CA THR A 126 -1.49 4.00 3.96
C THR A 126 -0.72 4.88 2.98
N LEU A 127 -0.01 5.85 3.51
CA LEU A 127 0.87 6.73 2.73
C LEU A 127 2.20 6.86 3.49
N PRO A 128 3.32 6.38 2.94
CA PRO A 128 4.63 6.63 3.49
C PRO A 128 4.99 8.11 3.39
N LEU A 129 5.43 8.70 4.50
CA LEU A 129 5.78 10.12 4.61
C LEU A 129 7.16 10.31 5.22
N THR A 130 7.85 11.36 4.77
CA THR A 130 9.04 11.92 5.41
C THR A 130 8.72 13.30 5.98
N GLY A 131 9.47 13.72 7.00
CA GLY A 131 9.39 15.08 7.54
C GLY A 131 10.08 16.08 6.61
N ARG A 132 9.39 17.16 6.27
CA ARG A 132 9.97 18.32 5.60
C ARG A 132 10.00 19.49 6.57
N PHE A 133 11.09 19.61 7.29
CA PHE A 133 11.26 20.67 8.28
C PHE A 133 12.17 21.76 7.72
N ASP A 134 11.60 22.93 7.48
CA ASP A 134 12.29 24.09 6.90
C ASP A 134 12.90 25.04 7.96
N GLY A 135 12.75 24.70 9.24
CA GLY A 135 13.23 25.53 10.35
C GLY A 135 12.40 26.79 10.63
N ALA A 136 11.34 27.04 9.85
CA ALA A 136 10.47 28.20 10.02
C ALA A 136 9.37 28.00 11.08
N TYR A 137 9.65 27.19 12.09
CA TYR A 137 8.70 26.87 13.13
C TYR A 137 8.49 28.02 14.11
N SER A 138 7.24 28.41 14.32
CA SER A 138 6.89 29.43 15.31
C SER A 138 5.58 29.09 16.03
N PHE A 139 5.49 29.44 17.29
CA PHE A 139 4.27 29.34 18.06
C PHE A 139 3.37 30.55 17.81
N ALA A 140 2.09 30.31 17.52
CA ALA A 140 1.10 31.38 17.45
C ALA A 140 0.72 31.92 18.84
N ASN A 141 0.91 31.12 19.88
CA ASN A 141 0.76 31.46 21.29
C ASN A 141 1.83 30.73 22.07
N ASP A 142 2.22 31.27 23.22
CA ASP A 142 3.20 30.64 24.10
C ASP A 142 2.60 29.40 24.79
N PRO A 143 3.03 28.18 24.44
CA PRO A 143 2.49 26.97 25.03
C PRO A 143 2.82 26.81 26.51
N PHE A 144 3.93 27.39 26.96
CA PHE A 144 4.36 27.31 28.36
C PHE A 144 3.46 28.13 29.31
N ILE A 145 2.73 29.11 28.74
CA ILE A 145 1.75 29.89 29.50
C ILE A 145 0.35 29.31 29.36
N THR A 146 0.00 28.85 28.13
CA THR A 146 -1.38 28.50 27.79
C THR A 146 -1.68 27.01 27.94
N GLY A 147 -0.65 26.13 28.02
CA GLY A 147 -0.77 24.69 28.08
C GLY A 147 -1.23 24.06 26.74
N TRP A 148 -1.24 24.83 25.65
CA TRP A 148 -1.58 24.32 24.33
C TRP A 148 -0.89 25.09 23.21
N ALA A 149 -0.68 24.42 22.07
CA ALA A 149 -0.22 25.06 20.85
C ALA A 149 -0.86 24.42 19.62
N LYS A 150 -1.09 25.24 18.60
CA LYS A 150 -1.46 24.76 17.27
C LYS A 150 -0.26 24.91 16.36
N ILE A 151 0.17 23.78 15.77
CA ILE A 151 1.39 23.67 15.00
C ILE A 151 1.02 23.13 13.61
N GLY A 152 1.45 23.84 12.55
CA GLY A 152 1.35 23.34 11.19
C GLY A 152 2.65 22.66 10.79
N ILE A 153 2.61 21.43 10.34
CA ILE A 153 3.77 20.75 9.76
C ILE A 153 3.51 20.35 8.32
N THR A 154 4.54 20.48 7.50
CA THR A 154 4.54 19.99 6.12
C THR A 154 5.33 18.70 6.05
N LEU A 155 4.74 17.70 5.43
CA LEU A 155 5.32 16.38 5.20
C LEU A 155 5.31 16.10 3.71
N GLU A 156 6.15 15.18 3.28
CA GLU A 156 6.29 14.82 1.88
C GLU A 156 6.13 13.31 1.70
N ALA A 157 5.34 12.94 0.70
CA ALA A 157 5.26 11.57 0.24
C ALA A 157 6.05 11.44 -1.07
N PRO A 158 7.27 10.88 -1.05
CA PRO A 158 8.07 10.66 -2.26
C PRO A 158 7.34 9.78 -3.28
N ARG A 159 6.54 8.82 -2.79
CA ARG A 159 5.60 8.03 -3.59
C ARG A 159 4.18 8.56 -3.32
N PRO A 160 3.58 9.31 -4.27
CA PRO A 160 2.40 10.15 -4.01
C PRO A 160 1.08 9.38 -3.88
N LEU A 161 1.08 8.06 -4.09
CA LEU A 161 -0.12 7.25 -4.14
C LEU A 161 -0.39 6.56 -2.80
N TRP A 162 -1.65 6.58 -2.40
CA TRP A 162 -2.14 5.84 -1.26
C TRP A 162 -2.12 4.35 -1.57
N ARG A 163 -1.59 3.57 -0.65
CA ARG A 163 -1.53 2.11 -0.74
C ARG A 163 -2.73 1.51 -0.05
N GLY A 164 -3.43 0.64 -0.74
CA GLY A 164 -4.49 -0.18 -0.17
C GLY A 164 -3.96 -1.42 0.52
N ARG A 165 -4.88 -2.21 1.04
CA ARG A 165 -4.55 -3.54 1.55
C ARG A 165 -4.07 -4.42 0.39
N PRO A 166 -3.00 -5.18 0.59
CA PRO A 166 -2.54 -6.14 -0.42
C PRO A 166 -3.64 -7.12 -0.85
N VAL A 167 -3.71 -7.38 -2.14
CA VAL A 167 -4.52 -8.44 -2.75
C VAL A 167 -3.58 -9.58 -3.07
N ALA A 168 -3.77 -10.71 -2.45
CA ALA A 168 -2.92 -11.88 -2.63
C ALA A 168 -3.75 -13.09 -3.04
N GLN A 169 -3.15 -13.94 -3.89
CA GLN A 169 -3.67 -15.25 -4.25
C GLN A 169 -2.55 -16.27 -4.13
N GLU A 170 -2.89 -17.43 -3.62
CA GLU A 170 -1.96 -18.55 -3.45
C GLU A 170 -2.37 -19.68 -4.39
N PHE A 171 -1.37 -20.27 -5.01
CA PHE A 171 -1.47 -21.38 -5.93
C PHE A 171 -0.51 -22.46 -5.45
N GLY A 172 -0.99 -23.69 -5.33
CA GLY A 172 -0.17 -24.82 -4.93
C GLY A 172 -0.71 -26.09 -5.58
N ALA A 173 0.10 -27.12 -5.66
CA ALA A 173 -0.44 -28.43 -5.79
C ALA A 173 -1.23 -28.71 -4.51
N ASP A 174 -2.56 -28.69 -4.56
CA ASP A 174 -3.35 -29.32 -3.53
C ASP A 174 -2.79 -30.75 -3.37
N GLU A 175 -2.46 -31.15 -2.15
CA GLU A 175 -2.30 -32.57 -1.85
C GLU A 175 -3.59 -33.21 -2.34
N GLY A 176 -3.51 -33.89 -3.50
CA GLY A 176 -4.68 -34.39 -4.20
C GLY A 176 -5.51 -35.18 -3.21
N GLN A 177 -6.69 -34.68 -2.94
CA GLN A 177 -7.70 -35.48 -2.26
C GLN A 177 -7.87 -36.71 -3.14
N ASP A 178 -7.48 -37.88 -2.61
CA ASP A 178 -7.59 -39.16 -3.30
C ASP A 178 -8.99 -39.30 -3.92
N PHE A 179 -9.07 -39.15 -5.25
CA PHE A 179 -10.34 -39.27 -5.96
C PHE A 179 -10.84 -40.71 -6.00
N ILE A 180 -10.09 -41.66 -5.44
CA ILE A 180 -10.44 -43.07 -5.32
C ILE A 180 -10.27 -43.53 -3.90
N PRO A 181 -11.36 -44.01 -3.24
CA PRO A 181 -11.25 -44.58 -1.91
C PRO A 181 -10.37 -45.84 -1.92
N PRO A 182 -9.72 -46.21 -0.79
CA PRO A 182 -8.68 -47.25 -0.76
C PRO A 182 -9.26 -48.65 -0.91
N THR A 183 -9.66 -49.03 -2.09
CA THR A 183 -9.93 -50.43 -2.47
C THR A 183 -9.69 -50.65 -3.97
N GLY A 184 -8.48 -51.07 -4.32
CA GLY A 184 -8.23 -52.03 -5.39
C GLY A 184 -8.52 -51.62 -6.84
N ALA A 185 -7.99 -50.48 -7.32
CA ALA A 185 -7.93 -50.14 -8.73
C ALA A 185 -6.53 -49.59 -9.10
N PRO A 186 -6.06 -49.74 -10.35
CA PRO A 186 -4.71 -49.43 -10.75
C PRO A 186 -4.41 -47.92 -10.62
N ASP A 187 -3.26 -47.61 -10.01
CA ASP A 187 -2.74 -46.27 -9.82
C ASP A 187 -2.43 -45.60 -11.16
N PHE A 188 -3.26 -44.67 -11.57
CA PHE A 188 -2.90 -43.71 -12.61
C PHE A 188 -2.31 -42.48 -11.91
N TYR A 189 -1.00 -42.44 -11.81
CA TYR A 189 -0.29 -41.23 -11.45
C TYR A 189 -0.41 -40.22 -12.60
N VAL A 190 -1.24 -39.23 -12.45
CA VAL A 190 -1.12 -37.98 -13.23
C VAL A 190 -0.02 -37.17 -12.53
N SER A 191 1.12 -37.02 -13.18
CA SER A 191 2.17 -36.10 -12.72
C SER A 191 1.56 -34.72 -12.48
N PRO A 192 1.75 -34.09 -11.33
CA PRO A 192 1.20 -32.77 -11.09
C PRO A 192 2.05 -31.72 -11.83
N SER A 193 1.83 -31.56 -13.10
CA SER A 193 2.09 -30.30 -13.77
C SER A 193 0.81 -29.49 -13.62
N ALA A 194 0.68 -28.79 -12.51
CA ALA A 194 -0.46 -27.90 -12.30
C ALA A 194 -0.29 -26.67 -13.21
N THR A 195 -0.80 -26.78 -14.43
CA THR A 195 -1.01 -25.62 -15.28
C THR A 195 -2.26 -24.92 -14.77
N PHE A 196 -2.10 -23.82 -14.04
CA PHE A 196 -3.22 -23.03 -13.52
C PHE A 196 -3.83 -22.18 -14.63
N GLN A 197 -4.60 -22.80 -15.53
CA GLN A 197 -5.15 -22.18 -16.74
C GLN A 197 -6.21 -21.10 -16.50
N SER A 198 -6.62 -20.81 -15.26
CA SER A 198 -7.67 -19.83 -14.95
C SER A 198 -7.32 -18.92 -13.77
N ALA A 199 -6.03 -18.77 -13.46
CA ALA A 199 -5.60 -17.86 -12.41
C ALA A 199 -5.75 -16.41 -12.87
N GLU A 200 -6.45 -15.60 -12.12
CA GLU A 200 -6.65 -14.17 -12.40
C GLU A 200 -6.44 -13.36 -11.14
N ILE A 201 -5.88 -12.16 -11.26
CA ILE A 201 -5.75 -11.22 -10.17
C ILE A 201 -6.40 -9.88 -10.52
N SER A 202 -7.13 -9.29 -9.56
CA SER A 202 -7.82 -8.02 -9.75
C SER A 202 -7.08 -6.90 -9.04
N ASN A 203 -6.92 -5.77 -9.73
CA ASN A 203 -6.41 -4.53 -9.17
C ASN A 203 -7.56 -3.55 -8.96
N PRO A 204 -8.03 -3.32 -7.72
CA PRO A 204 -9.07 -2.33 -7.43
C PRO A 204 -8.54 -0.89 -7.38
N GLY A 205 -7.24 -0.68 -7.58
CA GLY A 205 -6.56 0.61 -7.53
C GLY A 205 -6.91 1.54 -8.68
N ASN A 206 -6.47 2.79 -8.59
CA ASN A 206 -6.64 3.80 -9.64
C ASN A 206 -5.46 3.83 -10.63
N GLU A 207 -4.36 3.18 -10.27
CA GLU A 207 -3.13 3.09 -11.07
C GLU A 207 -2.78 1.63 -11.33
N PRO A 208 -2.04 1.34 -12.40
CA PRO A 208 -1.48 0.01 -12.61
C PRO A 208 -0.62 -0.40 -11.42
N ALA A 209 -0.68 -1.67 -11.03
CA ALA A 209 0.06 -2.19 -9.91
C ALA A 209 0.86 -3.43 -10.31
N TYR A 210 2.10 -3.49 -9.85
CA TYR A 210 3.01 -4.60 -10.12
C TYR A 210 2.89 -5.66 -9.04
N LEU A 211 3.25 -6.89 -9.41
CA LEU A 211 3.17 -8.04 -8.51
C LEU A 211 4.49 -8.29 -7.79
N VAL A 212 4.37 -8.73 -6.56
CA VAL A 212 5.42 -9.45 -5.85
C VAL A 212 5.06 -10.94 -5.90
N TRP A 213 5.96 -11.72 -6.47
CA TRP A 213 5.84 -13.17 -6.53
C TRP A 213 6.65 -13.81 -5.42
N THR A 214 6.05 -14.76 -4.72
CA THR A 214 6.75 -15.60 -3.73
C THR A 214 6.57 -17.05 -4.15
N VAL A 215 7.68 -17.75 -4.37
CA VAL A 215 7.69 -19.18 -4.73
C VAL A 215 8.39 -19.96 -3.63
N GLN A 216 7.67 -20.89 -3.05
CA GLN A 216 8.22 -21.83 -2.06
C GLN A 216 8.57 -23.13 -2.74
N GLY A 217 9.79 -23.64 -2.50
CA GLY A 217 10.25 -24.91 -3.04
C GLY A 217 9.67 -26.13 -2.29
N PRO A 218 9.83 -27.35 -2.87
CA PRO A 218 10.62 -27.63 -4.06
C PRO A 218 9.89 -27.26 -5.36
N ALA A 219 10.55 -26.49 -6.23
CA ALA A 219 10.00 -26.10 -7.53
C ALA A 219 11.11 -25.98 -8.59
N SER A 220 10.80 -26.36 -9.82
CA SER A 220 11.67 -26.19 -10.98
C SER A 220 10.85 -25.78 -12.20
N GLU A 221 11.53 -25.32 -13.27
CA GLU A 221 10.88 -24.86 -14.50
C GLU A 221 9.77 -23.83 -14.23
N VAL A 222 10.04 -22.91 -13.29
CA VAL A 222 9.06 -21.95 -12.82
C VAL A 222 8.85 -20.86 -13.88
N GLN A 223 7.61 -20.69 -14.32
CA GLN A 223 7.18 -19.58 -15.18
C GLN A 223 6.07 -18.81 -14.47
N LEU A 224 6.24 -17.50 -14.35
CA LEU A 224 5.32 -16.59 -13.71
C LEU A 224 5.02 -15.43 -14.66
N GLY A 225 3.81 -14.87 -14.63
CA GLY A 225 3.56 -13.74 -15.50
C GLY A 225 2.19 -13.11 -15.34
N VAL A 226 2.06 -11.93 -15.97
CA VAL A 226 0.81 -11.18 -16.09
C VAL A 226 0.52 -11.00 -17.57
N GLY A 227 -0.60 -11.52 -18.05
CA GLY A 227 -0.96 -11.47 -19.47
C GLY A 227 0.08 -12.19 -20.33
N GLY A 228 0.70 -11.45 -21.27
CA GLY A 228 1.72 -12.00 -22.17
C GLY A 228 3.18 -11.80 -21.71
N ALA A 229 3.42 -11.14 -20.58
CA ALA A 229 4.76 -10.94 -20.02
C ALA A 229 5.09 -12.09 -19.07
N ILE A 230 6.08 -12.91 -19.45
CA ILE A 230 6.46 -14.12 -18.71
C ILE A 230 7.85 -13.92 -18.11
N ILE A 231 7.98 -14.33 -16.86
CA ILE A 231 9.22 -14.41 -16.09
C ILE A 231 9.60 -15.89 -16.07
N GLU A 232 10.78 -16.20 -16.56
CA GLU A 232 11.34 -17.56 -16.49
C GLU A 232 12.41 -17.62 -15.40
N VAL A 233 12.26 -18.54 -14.44
CA VAL A 233 13.25 -18.75 -13.39
C VAL A 233 14.23 -19.84 -13.85
N PRO A 234 15.50 -19.49 -14.15
CA PRO A 234 16.44 -20.39 -14.80
C PRO A 234 17.13 -21.38 -13.84
N PHE A 235 16.73 -21.39 -12.58
CA PHE A 235 17.33 -22.26 -11.55
C PHE A 235 16.23 -22.94 -10.70
N PRO A 236 16.52 -24.13 -10.15
CA PRO A 236 15.59 -24.81 -9.26
C PRO A 236 15.53 -24.11 -7.89
N ILE A 237 14.36 -24.15 -7.26
CA ILE A 237 14.15 -23.68 -5.89
C ILE A 237 14.12 -24.92 -4.99
N PRO A 238 15.11 -25.08 -4.08
CA PRO A 238 15.19 -26.24 -3.20
C PRO A 238 14.00 -26.34 -2.24
N GLU A 239 13.79 -27.53 -1.69
CA GLU A 239 12.82 -27.73 -0.61
C GLU A 239 13.16 -26.84 0.61
N GLY A 240 12.14 -26.16 1.15
CA GLY A 240 12.29 -25.24 2.27
C GLY A 240 12.83 -23.86 1.91
N SER A 241 13.25 -23.64 0.65
CA SER A 241 13.72 -22.33 0.17
C SER A 241 12.57 -21.48 -0.38
N THR A 242 12.75 -20.16 -0.32
CA THR A 242 11.77 -19.18 -0.79
C THR A 242 12.41 -18.19 -1.76
N LEU A 243 11.90 -18.15 -3.00
CA LEU A 243 12.23 -17.14 -3.99
C LEU A 243 11.20 -16.02 -3.92
N ILE A 244 11.66 -14.77 -3.85
CA ILE A 244 10.83 -13.56 -3.93
C ILE A 244 11.26 -12.76 -5.14
N ILE A 245 10.31 -12.36 -6.00
CA ILE A 245 10.54 -11.51 -7.17
C ILE A 245 9.62 -10.30 -7.05
N ASP A 246 10.19 -9.11 -6.85
CA ASP A 246 9.47 -7.84 -6.94
C ASP A 246 9.60 -7.30 -8.36
N THR A 247 8.45 -7.05 -9.00
CA THR A 247 8.40 -6.58 -10.38
C THR A 247 8.15 -5.07 -10.51
N ASP A 248 8.05 -4.33 -9.38
CA ASP A 248 7.86 -2.86 -9.38
C ASP A 248 9.08 -2.17 -10.03
N PRO A 249 8.93 -1.40 -11.12
CA PRO A 249 10.05 -0.71 -11.77
C PRO A 249 10.86 0.20 -10.85
N ALA A 250 10.30 0.64 -9.75
CA ALA A 250 10.98 1.50 -8.77
C ALA A 250 11.97 0.73 -7.86
N GLY A 251 11.97 -0.60 -7.91
CA GLY A 251 12.83 -1.40 -7.04
C GLY A 251 12.80 -2.88 -7.40
N GLN A 252 12.97 -3.20 -8.68
CA GLN A 252 13.01 -4.59 -9.16
C GLN A 252 14.15 -5.37 -8.50
N TYR A 253 13.81 -6.51 -7.91
CA TYR A 253 14.81 -7.44 -7.36
C TYR A 253 14.28 -8.86 -7.32
N ALA A 254 15.21 -9.82 -7.23
CA ALA A 254 14.90 -11.21 -6.90
C ALA A 254 15.82 -11.69 -5.77
N THR A 255 15.25 -12.37 -4.78
CA THR A 255 16.00 -12.96 -3.67
C THR A 255 15.62 -14.42 -3.45
N LEU A 256 16.60 -15.26 -3.23
CA LEU A 256 16.43 -16.63 -2.78
C LEU A 256 16.94 -16.74 -1.33
N ASP A 257 16.06 -17.00 -0.39
CA ASP A 257 16.35 -17.01 1.06
C ASP A 257 17.07 -15.75 1.55
N GLY A 258 16.69 -14.58 0.96
CA GLY A 258 17.30 -13.29 1.29
C GLY A 258 18.61 -12.99 0.55
N ILE A 259 19.16 -13.92 -0.22
CA ILE A 259 20.33 -13.71 -1.08
C ILE A 259 19.87 -13.13 -2.41
N ASP A 260 20.48 -12.03 -2.86
CA ASP A 260 20.18 -11.39 -4.14
C ASP A 260 20.56 -12.28 -5.31
N VAL A 261 19.56 -12.72 -6.07
CA VAL A 261 19.68 -13.54 -7.29
C VAL A 261 19.15 -12.79 -8.53
N THR A 262 19.05 -11.48 -8.48
CA THR A 262 18.51 -10.65 -9.57
C THR A 262 19.29 -10.86 -10.87
N ARG A 263 20.61 -11.03 -10.78
CA ARG A 263 21.46 -11.25 -11.96
C ARG A 263 21.28 -12.65 -12.55
N GLU A 264 21.09 -13.65 -11.70
CA GLU A 264 20.84 -15.04 -12.11
C GLU A 264 19.47 -15.16 -12.80
N LEU A 265 18.48 -14.37 -12.36
CA LEU A 265 17.19 -14.31 -13.04
C LEU A 265 17.29 -13.80 -14.48
N GLY A 266 18.29 -12.97 -14.78
CA GLY A 266 18.53 -12.42 -16.09
C GLY A 266 17.52 -11.35 -16.52
N PHE A 267 17.50 -11.03 -17.81
CA PHE A 267 16.56 -10.04 -18.35
C PHE A 267 15.16 -10.65 -18.47
N GLN A 268 14.20 -10.01 -17.83
CA GLN A 268 12.80 -10.42 -17.79
C GLN A 268 11.87 -9.29 -18.24
N MET A 269 10.70 -9.64 -18.74
CA MET A 269 9.64 -8.69 -19.06
C MET A 269 8.59 -8.70 -17.94
N PHE A 270 8.38 -7.55 -17.32
CA PHE A 270 7.38 -7.38 -16.28
C PHE A 270 6.21 -6.56 -16.81
N ALA A 271 4.99 -6.96 -16.47
CA ALA A 271 3.77 -6.22 -16.79
C ALA A 271 2.96 -5.96 -15.52
N PRO A 272 2.38 -4.76 -15.38
CA PRO A 272 1.46 -4.48 -14.28
C PRO A 272 0.07 -5.03 -14.55
N VAL A 273 -0.70 -5.21 -13.49
CA VAL A 273 -2.15 -5.39 -13.56
C VAL A 273 -2.80 -4.02 -13.79
N PRO A 274 -3.59 -3.82 -14.84
CA PRO A 274 -4.20 -2.53 -15.15
C PRO A 274 -5.05 -1.99 -14.01
N ALA A 275 -5.15 -0.66 -13.91
CA ALA A 275 -6.02 0.00 -12.95
C ALA A 275 -7.48 -0.43 -13.13
N ARG A 276 -8.16 -0.75 -12.04
CA ARG A 276 -9.57 -1.21 -12.01
C ARG A 276 -9.83 -2.39 -12.94
N GLY A 277 -8.81 -3.19 -13.20
CA GLY A 277 -8.84 -4.32 -14.13
C GLY A 277 -8.53 -5.63 -13.45
N THR A 278 -8.75 -6.69 -14.21
CA THR A 278 -8.34 -8.05 -13.88
C THR A 278 -7.41 -8.54 -14.98
N SER A 279 -6.36 -9.23 -14.62
CA SER A 279 -5.43 -9.82 -15.58
C SER A 279 -5.28 -11.32 -15.34
N PRO A 280 -5.22 -12.12 -16.41
CA PRO A 280 -4.87 -13.51 -16.29
C PRO A 280 -3.41 -13.64 -15.83
N LEU A 281 -3.16 -14.59 -14.95
CA LEU A 281 -1.82 -14.95 -14.50
C LEU A 281 -1.34 -16.19 -15.25
N VAL A 282 -0.08 -16.16 -15.64
CA VAL A 282 0.64 -17.33 -16.11
C VAL A 282 1.41 -17.90 -14.91
N ILE A 283 1.12 -19.13 -14.53
CA ILE A 283 1.80 -19.82 -13.44
C ILE A 283 2.06 -21.24 -13.89
N SER A 284 3.30 -21.64 -13.96
CA SER A 284 3.73 -23.02 -14.21
C SER A 284 4.94 -23.31 -13.33
N ALA A 285 4.92 -24.46 -12.69
CA ALA A 285 6.03 -24.96 -11.90
C ALA A 285 5.98 -26.47 -11.86
N ALA A 286 7.12 -27.13 -11.96
CA ALA A 286 7.26 -28.55 -11.69
C ALA A 286 7.67 -28.74 -10.22
N GLY A 287 7.03 -29.69 -9.52
CA GLY A 287 7.26 -29.98 -8.11
C GLY A 287 6.05 -29.69 -7.22
N ALA A 288 6.23 -29.87 -5.90
CA ALA A 288 5.19 -29.67 -4.88
C ALA A 288 5.21 -28.25 -4.27
N GLY A 289 5.85 -27.31 -4.94
CA GLY A 289 6.00 -25.93 -4.47
C GLY A 289 4.69 -25.14 -4.45
N ARG A 290 4.72 -24.01 -3.75
CA ARG A 290 3.60 -23.05 -3.71
C ARG A 290 4.01 -21.72 -4.33
N VAL A 291 3.09 -21.10 -5.05
CA VAL A 291 3.29 -19.78 -5.66
C VAL A 291 2.27 -18.83 -5.05
N ARG A 292 2.72 -17.67 -4.58
CA ARG A 292 1.87 -16.57 -4.14
C ARG A 292 2.12 -15.36 -5.02
N ALA A 293 1.03 -14.82 -5.56
CA ALA A 293 1.01 -13.56 -6.27
C ALA A 293 0.36 -12.50 -5.38
N GLU A 294 1.06 -11.40 -5.14
CA GLU A 294 0.56 -10.30 -4.31
C GLU A 294 0.74 -8.97 -5.04
N LEU A 295 -0.29 -8.11 -5.02
CA LEU A 295 -0.19 -6.73 -5.46
C LEU A 295 -0.72 -5.78 -4.37
N VAL A 296 -0.13 -4.59 -4.31
CA VAL A 296 -0.61 -3.49 -3.48
C VAL A 296 -1.38 -2.51 -4.36
N PRO A 297 -2.72 -2.41 -4.22
CA PRO A 297 -3.50 -1.46 -5.01
C PRO A 297 -3.10 -0.01 -4.67
N LEU A 298 -2.95 0.82 -5.72
CA LEU A 298 -2.53 2.20 -5.61
C LEU A 298 -3.72 3.14 -5.88
N TYR A 299 -3.93 4.13 -4.99
CA TYR A 299 -5.07 5.03 -5.04
C TYR A 299 -4.65 6.49 -5.05
N TRP A 300 -5.38 7.31 -5.78
CA TRP A 300 -5.18 8.75 -5.81
C TRP A 300 -5.59 9.44 -4.51
N ARG A 301 -6.58 8.89 -3.78
CA ARG A 301 -7.19 9.47 -2.58
C ARG A 301 -7.11 8.52 -1.40
N ALA A 302 -7.20 9.07 -0.20
CA ALA A 302 -7.21 8.32 1.06
C ALA A 302 -8.51 7.52 1.31
N PHE A 303 -9.57 7.77 0.52
CA PHE A 303 -10.89 7.15 0.69
C PHE A 303 -11.74 7.26 -0.56
#